data_c70de4b32c0f265aed7737d57eed02f2
#
_entry.id   c70de4b32c0f265aed7737d57eed02f2
#
_cell.length_a   1.000
_cell.length_b   1.000
_cell.length_c   1.000
_cell.angle_alpha   90.00
_cell.angle_beta   90.00
_cell.angle_gamma   90.00
#
_symmetry.space_group_name_H-M   'P 1'
#
loop_
_entity.id
_entity.type
_entity.pdbx_description
1 polymer ?
#
loop_
_entity_poly.entity_id
_entity_poly.type
_entity_poly.pdbx_seq_one_letter_code
_entity_poly.pdbx_strand_id
1 'polypeptide(L)'
;MTADSGQVIRFPASGRAAGRPVLAASVAVFRDGKVLLATRTKPPADQLWSLPGGKVEAGETLEQAALRELEEEVGVTARILGFNRHVEIFGRDAKGAVTHHFVVASFVGAWLSGEARTGPEAGAVMWADPLKLGGIATTRELGDVLRRAHSLITAGEPA
;
A
#
# COMPACT_ATOMS: atom_id res chain seq x y z
N MET A 1 -3.76 25.99 12.01
CA MET A 1 -3.78 24.55 12.34
C MET A 1 -5.12 23.99 11.94
N THR A 2 -5.24 23.42 10.78
CA THR A 2 -6.45 22.66 10.40
C THR A 2 -6.40 21.33 11.14
N ALA A 3 -7.41 21.10 12.01
CA ALA A 3 -7.58 19.83 12.67
C ALA A 3 -7.76 18.73 11.62
N ASP A 4 -6.79 17.84 11.56
CA ASP A 4 -6.80 16.67 10.73
C ASP A 4 -7.90 15.72 11.21
N SER A 5 -9.03 15.71 10.52
CA SER A 5 -10.09 14.71 10.71
C SER A 5 -9.71 13.38 10.06
N GLY A 6 -8.48 12.92 10.34
CA GLY A 6 -7.97 11.67 9.83
C GLY A 6 -8.80 10.50 10.35
N GLN A 7 -9.34 9.73 9.43
CA GLN A 7 -9.98 8.47 9.70
C GLN A 7 -9.01 7.56 10.47
N VAL A 8 -9.28 7.38 11.77
CA VAL A 8 -8.46 6.53 12.63
C VAL A 8 -8.67 5.08 12.21
N ILE A 9 -7.66 4.50 11.60
CA ILE A 9 -7.64 3.08 11.32
C ILE A 9 -7.54 2.36 12.68
N ARG A 10 -8.63 1.72 13.12
CA ARG A 10 -8.65 0.95 14.38
C ARG A 10 -8.17 -0.46 14.08
N PHE A 11 -6.99 -0.78 14.57
CA PHE A 11 -6.52 -2.16 14.61
C PHE A 11 -7.15 -2.88 15.80
N PRO A 12 -7.53 -4.17 15.67
CA PRO A 12 -8.07 -4.90 16.79
C PRO A 12 -7.06 -4.90 17.94
N ALA A 13 -7.52 -4.57 19.13
CA ALA A 13 -6.72 -4.57 20.33
C ALA A 13 -6.25 -5.99 20.64
N SER A 14 -5.07 -6.35 20.21
CA SER A 14 -4.30 -7.34 20.94
C SER A 14 -3.77 -6.60 22.18
N GLY A 15 -4.18 -6.99 23.36
CA GLY A 15 -3.95 -6.28 24.61
C GLY A 15 -2.48 -6.23 25.07
N ARG A 16 -1.58 -5.88 24.16
CA ARG A 16 -0.19 -5.54 24.44
C ARG A 16 0.02 -4.07 24.09
N ALA A 17 0.61 -3.36 25.03
CA ALA A 17 1.16 -2.03 24.81
C ALA A 17 1.87 -1.97 23.44
N ALA A 18 1.75 -0.84 22.76
CA ALA A 18 2.37 -0.61 21.45
C ALA A 18 3.78 -1.17 21.44
N GLY A 19 3.96 -2.24 20.70
CA GLY A 19 5.26 -2.83 20.49
C GLY A 19 6.13 -1.93 19.60
N ARG A 20 7.24 -2.46 19.14
CA ARG A 20 8.13 -1.77 18.21
C ARG A 20 7.41 -1.48 16.90
N PRO A 21 7.79 -0.40 16.18
CA PRO A 21 7.31 -0.18 14.82
C PRO A 21 7.52 -1.41 13.93
N VAL A 22 6.56 -1.71 13.10
CA VAL A 22 6.58 -2.86 12.19
C VAL A 22 6.92 -2.38 10.79
N LEU A 23 7.93 -2.99 10.18
CA LEU A 23 8.27 -2.75 8.80
C LEU A 23 7.30 -3.45 7.86
N ALA A 24 6.87 -2.71 6.85
CA ALA A 24 6.05 -3.22 5.75
C ALA A 24 6.57 -2.66 4.42
N ALA A 25 6.17 -3.27 3.32
CA ALA A 25 6.53 -2.82 1.99
C ALA A 25 5.33 -2.94 1.04
N SER A 26 5.23 -2.02 0.10
CA SER A 26 4.20 -2.02 -0.94
C SER A 26 4.79 -1.62 -2.29
N VAL A 27 4.07 -1.89 -3.37
CA VAL A 27 4.51 -1.51 -4.71
C VAL A 27 3.37 -0.98 -5.55
N ALA A 28 3.59 0.18 -6.17
CA ALA A 28 2.73 0.73 -7.22
C ALA A 28 3.17 0.13 -8.56
N VAL A 29 2.44 -0.88 -9.02
CA VAL A 29 2.73 -1.56 -10.29
C VAL A 29 2.00 -0.86 -11.42
N PHE A 30 2.73 -0.45 -12.42
CA PHE A 30 2.19 0.21 -13.61
C PHE A 30 2.17 -0.72 -14.82
N ARG A 31 1.05 -0.66 -15.55
CA ARG A 31 0.83 -1.33 -16.84
C ARG A 31 -0.01 -0.41 -17.72
N ASP A 32 0.50 -0.05 -18.89
CA ASP A 32 -0.20 0.83 -19.84
C ASP A 32 -0.71 2.14 -19.20
N GLY A 33 0.11 2.77 -18.36
CA GLY A 33 -0.20 4.02 -17.68
C GLY A 33 -1.17 3.91 -16.50
N LYS A 34 -1.65 2.71 -16.20
CA LYS A 34 -2.54 2.44 -15.06
C LYS A 34 -1.80 1.75 -13.93
N VAL A 35 -2.28 1.97 -12.71
CA VAL A 35 -1.72 1.37 -11.49
C VAL A 35 -2.65 0.31 -10.93
N LEU A 36 -2.07 -0.79 -10.44
CA LEU A 36 -2.82 -1.86 -9.80
C LEU A 36 -3.21 -1.49 -8.38
N LEU A 37 -4.50 -1.55 -8.10
CA LEU A 37 -5.06 -1.38 -6.76
C LEU A 37 -5.83 -2.63 -6.34
N ALA A 38 -5.85 -2.87 -5.04
CA ALA A 38 -6.63 -3.94 -4.43
C ALA A 38 -7.35 -3.44 -3.17
N THR A 39 -8.50 -4.03 -2.86
CA THR A 39 -9.16 -3.78 -1.58
C THR A 39 -8.67 -4.76 -0.53
N ARG A 40 -8.52 -4.29 0.68
CA ARG A 40 -8.20 -5.14 1.83
C ARG A 40 -9.45 -5.91 2.27
N THR A 41 -9.26 -7.16 2.70
CA THR A 41 -10.34 -8.01 3.18
C THR A 41 -10.49 -8.01 4.70
N LYS A 42 -9.46 -7.52 5.42
CA LYS A 42 -9.42 -7.54 6.89
C LYS A 42 -9.51 -6.13 7.46
N PRO A 43 -10.29 -5.96 8.57
CA PRO A 43 -10.28 -4.71 9.32
C PRO A 43 -8.85 -4.34 9.76
N PRO A 44 -8.57 -3.06 9.92
CA PRO A 44 -9.48 -1.91 9.99
C PRO A 44 -9.72 -1.19 8.67
N ALA A 45 -8.99 -1.52 7.64
CA ALA A 45 -9.08 -0.88 6.32
C ALA A 45 -9.75 -1.79 5.29
N ASP A 46 -10.62 -2.69 5.75
CA ASP A 46 -11.40 -3.54 4.88
C ASP A 46 -12.24 -2.70 3.90
N GLN A 47 -12.31 -3.18 2.65
CA GLN A 47 -12.97 -2.51 1.53
C GLN A 47 -12.34 -1.19 1.04
N LEU A 48 -11.26 -0.71 1.67
CA LEU A 48 -10.51 0.44 1.14
C LEU A 48 -9.53 0.01 0.06
N TRP A 49 -9.49 0.79 -1.01
CA TRP A 49 -8.52 0.61 -2.09
C TRP A 49 -7.13 1.07 -1.65
N SER A 50 -6.14 0.26 -1.93
CA SER A 50 -4.74 0.51 -1.57
C SER A 50 -3.80 -0.20 -2.53
N LEU A 51 -2.50 0.02 -2.35
CA LEU A 51 -1.47 -0.75 -3.04
C LEU A 51 -1.33 -2.14 -2.40
N PRO A 52 -1.06 -3.19 -3.19
CA PRO A 52 -0.61 -4.46 -2.66
C PRO A 52 0.65 -4.29 -1.80
N GLY A 53 0.70 -4.97 -0.67
CA GLY A 53 1.82 -4.90 0.26
C GLY A 53 1.51 -5.58 1.58
N GLY A 54 2.52 -5.70 2.41
CA GLY A 54 2.41 -6.33 3.72
C GLY A 54 3.70 -6.27 4.53
N LYS A 55 3.75 -7.03 5.60
CA LYS A 55 4.87 -7.04 6.54
C LYS A 55 6.13 -7.63 5.91
N VAL A 56 7.26 -7.03 6.24
CA VAL A 56 8.57 -7.56 5.89
C VAL A 56 8.89 -8.73 6.82
N GLU A 57 9.30 -9.85 6.25
CA GLU A 57 9.75 -11.02 7.00
C GLU A 57 11.25 -10.94 7.28
N ALA A 58 11.67 -11.55 8.38
CA ALA A 58 13.10 -11.57 8.75
C ALA A 58 13.94 -12.19 7.62
N GLY A 59 15.00 -11.49 7.23
CA GLY A 59 15.94 -11.95 6.21
C GLY A 59 15.59 -11.56 4.77
N GLU A 60 14.40 -11.00 4.50
CA GLU A 60 14.10 -10.44 3.18
C GLU A 60 14.39 -8.94 3.11
N THR A 61 14.74 -8.46 1.94
CA THR A 61 14.85 -7.02 1.68
C THR A 61 13.45 -6.41 1.55
N LEU A 62 13.37 -5.08 1.65
CA LEU A 62 12.09 -4.36 1.45
C LEU A 62 11.51 -4.60 0.05
N GLU A 63 12.36 -4.65 -0.99
CA GLU A 63 11.93 -4.95 -2.35
C GLU A 63 11.42 -6.38 -2.49
N GLN A 64 12.11 -7.34 -1.88
CA GLN A 64 11.67 -8.74 -1.87
C GLN A 64 10.32 -8.89 -1.18
N ALA A 65 10.10 -8.21 -0.07
CA ALA A 65 8.83 -8.22 0.65
C ALA A 65 7.69 -7.65 -0.22
N ALA A 66 7.92 -6.51 -0.88
CA ALA A 66 6.93 -5.89 -1.75
C ALA A 66 6.53 -6.81 -2.92
N LEU A 67 7.49 -7.47 -3.55
CA LEU A 67 7.24 -8.38 -4.67
C LEU A 67 6.57 -9.69 -4.23
N ARG A 68 6.96 -10.23 -3.09
CA ARG A 68 6.33 -11.43 -2.51
C ARG A 68 4.87 -11.16 -2.17
N GLU A 69 4.58 -10.06 -1.49
CA GLU A 69 3.20 -9.69 -1.14
C GLU A 69 2.34 -9.44 -2.39
N LEU A 70 2.89 -8.80 -3.41
CA LEU A 70 2.21 -8.61 -4.70
C LEU A 70 1.76 -9.94 -5.32
N GLU A 71 2.66 -10.92 -5.36
CA GLU A 71 2.36 -12.23 -5.93
C GLU A 71 1.37 -13.01 -5.06
N GLU A 72 1.55 -13.03 -3.74
CA GLU A 72 0.65 -13.71 -2.80
C GLU A 72 -0.76 -13.12 -2.81
N GLU A 73 -0.89 -11.80 -2.80
CA GLU A 73 -2.20 -11.14 -2.71
C GLU A 73 -2.98 -11.17 -4.02
N VAL A 74 -2.34 -10.87 -5.15
CA VAL A 74 -3.04 -10.62 -6.41
C VAL A 74 -2.51 -11.40 -7.61
N GLY A 75 -1.46 -12.20 -7.45
CA GLY A 75 -0.94 -13.09 -8.49
C GLY A 75 -0.18 -12.38 -9.62
N VAL A 76 0.32 -11.20 -9.38
CA VAL A 76 1.07 -10.40 -10.35
C VAL A 76 2.55 -10.41 -10.01
N THR A 77 3.41 -10.47 -11.03
CA THR A 77 4.84 -10.24 -10.88
C THR A 77 5.24 -8.92 -11.51
N ALA A 78 6.22 -8.26 -10.94
CA ALA A 78 6.69 -6.95 -11.37
C ALA A 78 8.20 -6.82 -11.22
N ARG A 79 8.77 -5.87 -11.95
CA ARG A 79 10.15 -5.43 -11.78
C ARG A 79 10.16 -4.10 -11.02
N ILE A 80 10.91 -4.02 -9.94
CA ILE A 80 11.09 -2.77 -9.20
C ILE A 80 11.85 -1.76 -10.08
N LEU A 81 11.28 -0.58 -10.23
CA LEU A 81 11.90 0.56 -10.93
C LEU A 81 12.64 1.49 -9.99
N GLY A 82 12.17 1.60 -8.74
CA GLY A 82 12.81 2.42 -7.74
C GLY A 82 11.99 2.58 -6.48
N PHE A 83 12.60 3.22 -5.50
CA PHE A 83 11.94 3.61 -4.25
C PHE A 83 11.05 4.83 -4.50
N ASN A 84 9.85 4.78 -3.99
CA ASN A 84 8.90 5.89 -4.06
C ASN A 84 9.00 6.79 -2.83
N ARG A 85 8.49 6.32 -1.71
CA ARG A 85 8.51 7.03 -0.43
C ARG A 85 8.22 6.05 0.71
N HIS A 86 8.42 6.48 1.94
CA HIS A 86 7.86 5.79 3.10
C HIS A 86 6.53 6.42 3.51
N VAL A 87 5.71 5.61 4.16
CA VAL A 87 4.46 6.03 4.80
C VAL A 87 4.45 5.49 6.21
N GLU A 88 4.08 6.33 7.18
CA GLU A 88 3.90 5.91 8.56
C GLU A 88 2.41 5.85 8.90
N ILE A 89 2.00 4.72 9.45
CA ILE A 89 0.60 4.45 9.80
C ILE A 89 0.52 4.20 11.29
N PHE A 90 -0.26 5.01 12.00
CA PHE A 90 -0.48 4.89 13.43
C PHE A 90 -1.91 4.44 13.72
N GLY A 91 -2.06 3.36 14.47
CA GLY A 91 -3.31 3.01 15.11
C GLY A 91 -3.35 3.58 16.51
N ARG A 92 -4.51 4.08 16.95
CA ARG A 92 -4.71 4.62 18.30
C ARG A 92 -5.99 4.05 18.91
N ASP A 93 -5.99 3.87 20.22
CA ASP A 93 -7.19 3.51 20.96
C ASP A 93 -8.07 4.74 21.26
N ALA A 94 -9.19 4.52 21.95
CA ALA A 94 -10.11 5.59 22.33
C ALA A 94 -9.50 6.64 23.27
N LYS A 95 -8.40 6.32 23.95
CA LYS A 95 -7.65 7.22 24.83
C LYS A 95 -6.50 7.93 24.13
N GLY A 96 -6.31 7.67 22.83
CA GLY A 96 -5.24 8.26 22.01
C GLY A 96 -3.89 7.55 22.14
N ALA A 97 -3.80 6.44 22.87
CA ALA A 97 -2.57 5.67 22.97
C ALA A 97 -2.29 4.91 21.66
N VAL A 98 -1.02 4.90 21.23
CA VAL A 98 -0.61 4.20 20.01
C VAL A 98 -0.74 2.69 20.23
N THR A 99 -1.56 2.03 19.43
CA THR A 99 -1.76 0.58 19.44
C THR A 99 -0.92 -0.13 18.37
N HIS A 100 -0.69 0.52 17.24
CA HIS A 100 0.10 0.00 16.12
C HIS A 100 0.87 1.14 15.47
N HIS A 101 2.08 0.83 15.00
CA HIS A 101 2.90 1.73 14.21
C HIS A 101 3.53 0.94 13.08
N PHE A 102 3.14 1.25 11.84
CA PHE A 102 3.74 0.67 10.65
C PHE A 102 4.58 1.70 9.92
N VAL A 103 5.75 1.26 9.47
CA VAL A 103 6.59 2.03 8.53
C VAL A 103 6.59 1.26 7.22
N VAL A 104 5.94 1.81 6.21
CA VAL A 104 5.76 1.17 4.90
C VAL A 104 6.73 1.77 3.90
N ALA A 105 7.65 0.97 3.38
CA ALA A 105 8.47 1.34 2.23
C ALA A 105 7.67 1.08 0.95
N SER A 106 7.34 2.13 0.22
CA SER A 106 6.59 2.05 -1.05
C SER A 106 7.55 2.16 -2.23
N PHE A 107 7.40 1.25 -3.19
CA PHE A 107 8.18 1.18 -4.42
C PHE A 107 7.31 1.46 -5.65
N VAL A 108 7.97 1.74 -6.76
CA VAL A 108 7.38 1.79 -8.09
C VAL A 108 7.86 0.59 -8.88
N GLY A 109 6.96 -0.09 -9.56
CA GLY A 109 7.27 -1.27 -10.35
C GLY A 109 6.58 -1.27 -11.72
N ALA A 110 7.19 -2.00 -12.65
CA ALA A 110 6.62 -2.29 -13.96
C ALA A 110 6.06 -3.71 -13.97
N TRP A 111 4.84 -3.88 -14.44
CA TRP A 111 4.24 -5.20 -14.62
C TRP A 111 5.09 -6.09 -15.52
N LEU A 112 5.27 -7.33 -15.14
CA LEU A 112 5.97 -8.35 -15.93
C LEU A 112 5.03 -9.44 -16.41
N SER A 113 4.23 -10.01 -15.52
CA SER A 113 3.33 -11.12 -15.84
C SER A 113 2.22 -11.29 -14.80
N GLY A 114 1.25 -12.10 -15.15
CA GLY A 114 0.11 -12.43 -14.30
C GLY A 114 -1.06 -11.48 -14.47
N GLU A 115 -2.27 -12.04 -14.51
CA GLU A 115 -3.49 -11.25 -14.44
C GLU A 115 -3.92 -11.10 -12.97
N ALA A 116 -4.18 -9.85 -12.58
CA ALA A 116 -4.57 -9.55 -11.21
C ALA A 116 -5.87 -10.29 -10.84
N ARG A 117 -5.84 -10.96 -9.70
CA ARG A 117 -6.97 -11.74 -9.20
C ARG A 117 -7.22 -11.49 -7.73
N THR A 118 -8.46 -11.68 -7.32
CA THR A 118 -8.86 -11.68 -5.91
C THR A 118 -8.36 -12.93 -5.19
N GLY A 119 -8.34 -12.88 -3.87
CA GLY A 119 -7.93 -13.98 -3.01
C GLY A 119 -8.28 -13.69 -1.56
N PRO A 120 -7.77 -14.48 -0.60
CA PRO A 120 -8.10 -14.30 0.83
C PRO A 120 -7.77 -12.92 1.39
N GLU A 121 -6.82 -12.21 0.79
CA GLU A 121 -6.35 -10.90 1.26
C GLU A 121 -6.73 -9.74 0.34
N ALA A 122 -7.21 -10.02 -0.88
CA ALA A 122 -7.65 -9.03 -1.86
C ALA A 122 -9.11 -9.31 -2.25
N GLY A 123 -10.03 -8.47 -1.81
CA GLY A 123 -11.47 -8.61 -2.06
C GLY A 123 -11.88 -8.17 -3.46
N ALA A 124 -11.20 -7.18 -4.03
CA ALA A 124 -11.36 -6.70 -5.40
C ALA A 124 -10.02 -6.20 -5.92
N VAL A 125 -9.85 -6.20 -7.23
CA VAL A 125 -8.66 -5.67 -7.91
C VAL A 125 -9.09 -4.80 -9.08
N MET A 126 -8.31 -3.76 -9.38
CA MET A 126 -8.52 -2.94 -10.57
C MET A 126 -7.22 -2.29 -11.04
N TRP A 127 -7.16 -1.97 -12.33
CA TRP A 127 -6.18 -1.07 -12.91
C TRP A 127 -6.82 0.32 -13.02
N ALA A 128 -6.28 1.28 -12.27
CA ALA A 128 -6.84 2.62 -12.14
C ALA A 128 -5.92 3.68 -12.74
N ASP A 129 -6.52 4.80 -13.15
CA ASP A 129 -5.74 6.01 -13.47
C ASP A 129 -5.17 6.56 -12.14
N PRO A 130 -3.83 6.66 -12.01
CA PRO A 130 -3.21 7.07 -10.75
C PRO A 130 -3.55 8.49 -10.30
N LEU A 131 -4.03 9.33 -11.22
CA LEU A 131 -4.37 10.72 -10.96
C LEU A 131 -5.89 10.97 -10.84
N LYS A 132 -6.71 9.95 -11.07
CA LYS A 132 -8.18 10.06 -11.10
C LYS A 132 -8.84 9.04 -10.18
N LEU A 133 -8.65 9.21 -8.87
CA LEU A 133 -9.20 8.32 -7.84
C LEU A 133 -10.52 8.83 -7.26
N GLY A 134 -11.12 9.86 -7.85
CA GLY A 134 -12.39 10.41 -7.37
C GLY A 134 -13.51 9.38 -7.38
N GLY A 135 -14.28 9.32 -6.29
CA GLY A 135 -15.42 8.41 -6.14
C GLY A 135 -15.10 7.02 -5.61
N ILE A 136 -13.85 6.68 -5.35
CA ILE A 136 -13.50 5.42 -4.68
C ILE A 136 -12.96 5.68 -3.27
N ALA A 137 -13.30 4.77 -2.35
CA ALA A 137 -12.82 4.85 -0.98
C ALA A 137 -11.40 4.28 -0.90
N THR A 138 -10.42 5.12 -0.61
CA THR A 138 -9.01 4.76 -0.54
C THR A 138 -8.44 4.89 0.86
N THR A 139 -7.30 4.22 1.11
CA THR A 139 -6.49 4.56 2.27
C THR A 139 -6.02 6.02 2.15
N ARG A 140 -5.79 6.65 3.29
CA ARG A 140 -5.54 8.09 3.38
C ARG A 140 -4.37 8.57 2.51
N GLU A 141 -3.27 7.83 2.53
CA GLU A 141 -2.02 8.24 1.90
C GLU A 141 -1.95 7.90 0.40
N LEU A 142 -2.91 7.12 -0.10
CA LEU A 142 -2.82 6.55 -1.45
C LEU A 142 -2.68 7.62 -2.54
N GLY A 143 -3.44 8.70 -2.46
CA GLY A 143 -3.39 9.78 -3.45
C GLY A 143 -1.99 10.39 -3.58
N ASP A 144 -1.34 10.71 -2.45
CA ASP A 144 0.02 11.28 -2.43
C ASP A 144 1.06 10.29 -2.91
N VAL A 145 0.94 9.03 -2.49
CA VAL A 145 1.83 7.94 -2.94
C VAL A 145 1.76 7.78 -4.44
N LEU A 146 0.57 7.78 -5.02
CA LEU A 146 0.38 7.60 -6.47
C LEU A 146 0.82 8.81 -7.30
N ARG A 147 0.59 10.04 -6.82
CA ARG A 147 1.09 11.24 -7.51
C ARG A 147 2.62 11.21 -7.62
N ARG A 148 3.30 10.86 -6.53
CA ARG A 148 4.76 10.73 -6.56
C ARG A 148 5.22 9.57 -7.44
N ALA A 149 4.59 8.41 -7.33
CA ALA A 149 4.90 7.26 -8.19
C ALA A 149 4.74 7.60 -9.67
N HIS A 150 3.64 8.25 -10.04
CA HIS A 150 3.40 8.69 -11.41
C HIS A 150 4.49 9.65 -11.90
N SER A 151 4.89 10.63 -11.09
CA SER A 151 5.95 11.56 -11.48
C SER A 151 7.32 10.86 -11.65
N LEU A 152 7.61 9.81 -10.88
CA LEU A 152 8.84 9.05 -11.03
C LEU A 152 8.90 8.26 -12.34
N ILE A 153 7.81 7.65 -12.75
CA ILE A 153 7.77 6.90 -14.03
C ILE A 153 7.78 7.83 -15.23
N THR A 154 7.09 8.98 -15.17
CA THR A 154 7.06 9.93 -16.28
C THR A 154 8.38 10.69 -16.43
N ALA A 155 9.12 10.94 -15.36
CA ALA A 155 10.45 11.55 -15.41
C ALA A 155 11.51 10.60 -16.00
N GLY A 156 11.30 9.28 -15.95
CA GLY A 156 12.19 8.26 -16.50
C GLY A 156 11.90 7.90 -17.95
N GLU A 157 10.85 8.41 -18.58
CA GLU A 157 10.57 8.22 -19.99
C GLU A 157 11.49 9.14 -20.83
N PRO A 158 12.26 8.59 -21.79
CA PRO A 158 12.99 9.44 -22.72
C PRO A 158 11.99 10.26 -23.56
N ALA A 159 12.27 11.54 -23.68
CA ALA A 159 11.50 12.47 -24.51
C ALA A 159 11.55 12.05 -25.99
#